data_3cc8a4d60d5c529e1eebd602981eca2d
#
_entry.id   3cc8a4d60d5c529e1eebd602981eca2d
#
_cell.length_a   1.000
_cell.length_b   1.000
_cell.length_c   1.000
_cell.angle_alpha   90.00
_cell.angle_beta   90.00
_cell.angle_gamma   90.00
#
_symmetry.space_group_name_H-M   'P 1'
#
loop_
_entity.id
_entity.type
_entity.pdbx_description
1 polymer ?
#
loop_
_entity_poly.entity_id
_entity_poly.type
_entity_poly.pdbx_seq_one_letter_code
_entity_poly.pdbx_strand_id
1 'polypeptide(L)'
;HGAIVIGAGQAGLSMSYCLTAQGIDTIILEKSGRIAENWRSGRWDSFCLVTPNWQCQLPGFSYQGSDPDGFMVKDEIIEYLEGYRAFFNPTIIFNSPVISLTKQADVFTVITSDAIYTADQVVIACGSYHEPRIPACAQKLPAHIAQVHSQFYKNPQQLPPGEVLVVGTGQSGAQIAEDLHLAGRRVHLCVGPAPRVNRRYRGKDVVNWLEEMGYYQTTLETHPDGKNAVHSTNHYVTGRDGGRDLNLRIFAEQGMQLYGALRDADAQNLWFKDDLQQ
;
A
#
# COMPACT_ATOMS: atom_id res chain seq x y z
N HIS A 1 19.81 24.48 0.03
CA HIS A 1 19.98 23.13 -0.47
C HIS A 1 19.73 23.07 -1.98
N GLY A 2 20.39 22.16 -2.67
CA GLY A 2 20.08 21.86 -4.08
C GLY A 2 18.71 21.19 -4.20
N ALA A 3 18.38 20.26 -3.29
CA ALA A 3 17.07 19.64 -3.25
C ALA A 3 16.59 19.35 -1.82
N ILE A 4 15.28 19.43 -1.61
CA ILE A 4 14.59 18.97 -0.41
C ILE A 4 13.61 17.88 -0.81
N VAL A 5 13.68 16.73 -0.14
CA VAL A 5 12.75 15.62 -0.30
C VAL A 5 11.81 15.59 0.91
N ILE A 6 10.49 15.59 0.67
CA ILE A 6 9.49 15.59 1.74
C ILE A 6 8.95 14.16 1.89
N GLY A 7 9.33 13.50 3.00
CA GLY A 7 8.97 12.13 3.36
C GLY A 7 10.13 11.14 3.22
N ALA A 8 10.38 10.36 4.29
CA ALA A 8 11.42 9.33 4.38
C ALA A 8 10.85 7.91 4.19
N GLY A 9 9.89 7.75 3.29
CA GLY A 9 9.43 6.46 2.81
C GLY A 9 10.29 5.92 1.67
N GLN A 10 9.88 4.80 1.08
CA GLN A 10 10.57 4.15 -0.04
C GLN A 10 10.91 5.16 -1.16
N ALA A 11 9.95 5.95 -1.63
CA ALA A 11 10.15 6.90 -2.72
C ALA A 11 11.12 8.02 -2.36
N GLY A 12 11.02 8.55 -1.13
CA GLY A 12 11.90 9.63 -0.68
C GLY A 12 13.34 9.18 -0.49
N LEU A 13 13.55 8.01 0.09
CA LEU A 13 14.88 7.41 0.18
C LEU A 13 15.50 7.16 -1.20
N SER A 14 14.72 6.57 -2.12
CA SER A 14 15.18 6.31 -3.50
C SER A 14 15.54 7.61 -4.24
N MET A 15 14.71 8.63 -4.12
CA MET A 15 14.98 9.92 -4.75
C MET A 15 16.22 10.58 -4.15
N SER A 16 16.35 10.57 -2.82
CA SER A 16 17.53 11.12 -2.15
C SER A 16 18.82 10.42 -2.60
N TYR A 17 18.80 9.10 -2.74
CA TYR A 17 19.94 8.34 -3.28
C TYR A 17 20.30 8.81 -4.69
N CYS A 18 19.32 8.90 -5.59
CA CYS A 18 19.56 9.33 -6.97
C CYS A 18 20.10 10.77 -7.07
N LEU A 19 19.57 11.69 -6.27
CA LEU A 19 20.01 13.09 -6.23
C LEU A 19 21.44 13.18 -5.68
N THR A 20 21.74 12.50 -4.59
CA THR A 20 23.08 12.46 -3.99
C THR A 20 24.10 11.85 -4.95
N ALA A 21 23.73 10.80 -5.69
CA ALA A 21 24.60 10.20 -6.70
C ALA A 21 24.91 11.15 -7.86
N GLN A 22 24.09 12.16 -8.09
CA GLN A 22 24.35 13.25 -9.05
C GLN A 22 25.10 14.45 -8.43
N GLY A 23 25.54 14.34 -7.17
CA GLY A 23 26.25 15.42 -6.47
C GLY A 23 25.38 16.56 -6.00
N ILE A 24 24.06 16.39 -5.96
CA ILE A 24 23.10 17.41 -5.49
C ILE A 24 23.03 17.35 -3.96
N ASP A 25 23.30 18.52 -3.30
CA ASP A 25 23.09 18.66 -1.86
C ASP A 25 21.61 18.45 -1.52
N THR A 26 21.33 17.35 -0.80
CA THR A 26 19.97 16.87 -0.57
C THR A 26 19.71 16.60 0.90
N ILE A 27 18.58 17.09 1.41
CA ILE A 27 18.04 16.71 2.72
C ILE A 27 16.66 16.10 2.57
N ILE A 28 16.31 15.21 3.50
CA ILE A 28 14.96 14.66 3.64
C ILE A 28 14.30 15.26 4.88
N LEU A 29 13.08 15.78 4.74
CA LEU A 29 12.24 16.20 5.86
C LEU A 29 11.20 15.11 6.12
N GLU A 30 11.23 14.53 7.33
CA GLU A 30 10.30 13.48 7.75
C GLU A 30 9.50 13.93 8.97
N LYS A 31 8.17 13.82 8.89
CA LYS A 31 7.27 14.22 9.98
C LYS A 31 7.37 13.32 11.21
N SER A 32 7.74 12.06 11.01
CA SER A 32 7.84 11.04 12.06
C SER A 32 9.25 11.00 12.66
N GLY A 33 9.42 10.35 13.81
CA GLY A 33 10.73 10.17 14.46
C GLY A 33 11.60 9.07 13.83
N ARG A 34 11.14 8.45 12.72
CA ARG A 34 11.81 7.32 12.06
C ARG A 34 11.37 7.19 10.62
N ILE A 35 12.15 6.47 9.81
CA ILE A 35 11.79 6.17 8.42
C ILE A 35 10.69 5.10 8.33
N ALA A 36 10.12 4.94 7.15
CA ALA A 36 9.19 3.87 6.81
C ALA A 36 7.94 3.80 7.71
N GLU A 37 7.51 4.91 8.31
CA GLU A 37 6.43 4.94 9.30
C GLU A 37 5.14 4.32 8.79
N ASN A 38 4.78 4.52 7.52
CA ASN A 38 3.57 3.95 6.96
C ASN A 38 3.61 2.41 6.86
N TRP A 39 4.80 1.80 6.77
CA TRP A 39 4.97 0.35 6.87
C TRP A 39 4.81 -0.14 8.31
N ARG A 40 5.24 0.65 9.29
CA ARG A 40 5.19 0.31 10.72
C ARG A 40 3.77 0.44 11.28
N SER A 41 3.17 1.61 11.09
CA SER A 41 1.87 1.96 11.70
C SER A 41 0.68 1.80 10.78
N GLY A 42 0.85 1.83 9.47
CA GLY A 42 -0.22 1.78 8.47
C GLY A 42 -0.52 0.38 7.90
N ARG A 43 0.01 -0.69 8.49
CA ARG A 43 -0.22 -2.08 8.06
C ARG A 43 -0.63 -2.96 9.22
N TRP A 44 -1.33 -4.05 8.92
CA TRP A 44 -1.74 -5.08 9.91
C TRP A 44 -0.60 -6.07 10.21
N ASP A 45 -0.76 -6.81 11.29
CA ASP A 45 0.33 -7.62 11.83
C ASP A 45 0.76 -8.76 10.91
N SER A 46 -0.20 -9.41 10.26
CA SER A 46 0.05 -10.48 9.27
C SER A 46 0.33 -9.97 7.86
N PHE A 47 0.61 -8.67 7.69
CA PHE A 47 0.87 -8.10 6.36
C PHE A 47 2.08 -8.78 5.70
N CYS A 48 1.88 -9.13 4.43
CA CYS A 48 2.92 -9.67 3.56
C CYS A 48 2.88 -8.95 2.20
N LEU A 49 4.04 -8.68 1.63
CA LEU A 49 4.12 -8.16 0.26
C LEU A 49 3.48 -9.15 -0.72
N VAL A 50 2.96 -8.62 -1.79
CA VAL A 50 2.50 -9.40 -2.95
C VAL A 50 3.53 -9.42 -4.07
N THR A 51 4.55 -8.59 -3.96
CA THR A 51 5.69 -8.49 -4.85
C THR A 51 6.75 -9.48 -4.39
N PRO A 52 7.21 -10.40 -5.26
CA PRO A 52 8.32 -11.30 -4.92
C PRO A 52 9.59 -10.52 -4.56
N ASN A 53 10.39 -11.09 -3.67
CA ASN A 53 11.57 -10.43 -3.13
C ASN A 53 12.61 -10.07 -4.21
N TRP A 54 12.74 -10.88 -5.28
CA TRP A 54 13.63 -10.57 -6.40
C TRP A 54 13.28 -9.26 -7.12
N GLN A 55 12.02 -8.86 -7.10
CA GLN A 55 11.56 -7.60 -7.70
C GLN A 55 11.72 -6.40 -6.73
N CYS A 56 12.01 -6.66 -5.46
CA CYS A 56 12.27 -5.60 -4.47
C CYS A 56 13.67 -5.04 -4.67
N GLN A 57 13.77 -4.09 -5.61
CA GLN A 57 15.02 -3.43 -5.99
C GLN A 57 14.87 -1.93 -5.81
N LEU A 58 15.67 -1.36 -4.92
CA LEU A 58 15.84 0.08 -4.77
C LEU A 58 17.08 0.54 -5.55
N PRO A 59 17.18 1.80 -5.95
CA PRO A 59 18.36 2.30 -6.65
C PRO A 59 19.65 1.98 -5.91
N GLY A 60 20.54 1.18 -6.54
CA GLY A 60 21.79 0.71 -5.95
C GLY A 60 21.67 -0.34 -4.84
N PHE A 61 20.47 -0.83 -4.52
CA PHE A 61 20.25 -1.74 -3.40
C PHE A 61 19.13 -2.75 -3.70
N SER A 62 19.50 -3.98 -4.03
CA SER A 62 18.58 -5.08 -4.25
C SER A 62 18.24 -5.82 -2.95
N TYR A 63 17.28 -6.71 -3.00
CA TYR A 63 17.00 -7.66 -1.91
C TYR A 63 18.25 -8.46 -1.54
N GLN A 64 18.55 -8.57 -0.26
CA GLN A 64 19.75 -9.19 0.27
C GLN A 64 19.52 -10.56 0.94
N GLY A 65 18.26 -11.00 1.01
CA GLY A 65 17.91 -12.26 1.66
C GLY A 65 18.15 -13.49 0.80
N SER A 66 17.93 -14.66 1.37
CA SER A 66 18.18 -15.96 0.73
C SER A 66 16.98 -16.54 -0.03
N ASP A 67 15.80 -15.91 0.07
CA ASP A 67 14.56 -16.35 -0.57
C ASP A 67 14.06 -15.32 -1.61
N PRO A 68 14.64 -15.30 -2.82
CA PRO A 68 14.24 -14.34 -3.84
C PRO A 68 12.79 -14.52 -4.33
N ASP A 69 12.26 -15.74 -4.30
CA ASP A 69 10.90 -16.05 -4.74
C ASP A 69 9.85 -15.94 -3.63
N GLY A 70 10.28 -15.65 -2.41
CA GLY A 70 9.42 -15.39 -1.27
C GLY A 70 8.85 -13.98 -1.25
N PHE A 71 8.18 -13.64 -0.14
CA PHE A 71 7.47 -12.38 0.03
C PHE A 71 7.75 -11.82 1.41
N MET A 72 8.39 -10.66 1.49
CA MET A 72 8.71 -10.02 2.76
C MET A 72 7.44 -9.75 3.58
N VAL A 73 7.46 -10.15 4.84
CA VAL A 73 6.48 -9.72 5.85
C VAL A 73 6.79 -8.28 6.30
N LYS A 74 5.87 -7.68 7.03
CA LYS A 74 5.94 -6.27 7.45
C LYS A 74 7.30 -5.89 8.04
N ASP A 75 7.82 -6.68 8.95
CA ASP A 75 9.07 -6.36 9.65
C ASP A 75 10.29 -6.49 8.74
N GLU A 76 10.31 -7.46 7.84
CA GLU A 76 11.37 -7.61 6.83
C GLU A 76 11.40 -6.43 5.83
N ILE A 77 10.22 -5.88 5.48
CA ILE A 77 10.15 -4.67 4.65
C ILE A 77 10.80 -3.48 5.38
N ILE A 78 10.53 -3.37 6.67
CA ILE A 78 11.10 -2.31 7.50
C ILE A 78 12.62 -2.47 7.59
N GLU A 79 13.10 -3.69 7.84
CA GLU A 79 14.53 -4.01 7.88
C GLU A 79 15.22 -3.73 6.54
N TYR A 80 14.57 -4.06 5.42
CA TYR A 80 15.07 -3.76 4.08
C TYR A 80 15.22 -2.25 3.85
N LEU A 81 14.26 -1.43 4.27
CA LEU A 81 14.32 0.02 4.16
C LEU A 81 15.35 0.65 5.11
N GLU A 82 15.49 0.12 6.34
CA GLU A 82 16.56 0.55 7.26
C GLU A 82 17.95 0.17 6.73
N GLY A 83 18.09 -1.02 6.14
CA GLY A 83 19.30 -1.43 5.43
C GLY A 83 19.65 -0.49 4.29
N TYR A 84 18.65 -0.10 3.50
CA TYR A 84 18.85 0.89 2.42
C TYR A 84 19.28 2.25 2.94
N ARG A 85 18.65 2.74 3.99
CA ARG A 85 19.07 3.98 4.67
C ARG A 85 20.53 3.88 5.14
N ALA A 86 20.91 2.78 5.79
CA ALA A 86 22.26 2.58 6.29
C ALA A 86 23.30 2.50 5.15
N PHE A 87 22.90 1.96 3.99
CA PHE A 87 23.76 1.80 2.82
C PHE A 87 24.31 3.13 2.28
N PHE A 88 23.52 4.19 2.21
CA PHE A 88 23.95 5.47 1.65
C PHE A 88 23.88 6.64 2.64
N ASN A 89 23.45 6.40 3.86
CA ASN A 89 23.44 7.33 5.00
C ASN A 89 22.93 8.76 4.66
N PRO A 90 21.68 8.94 4.21
CA PRO A 90 21.16 10.25 3.83
C PRO A 90 21.01 11.18 5.02
N THR A 91 21.08 12.49 4.77
CA THR A 91 20.71 13.50 5.76
C THR A 91 19.19 13.55 5.91
N ILE A 92 18.67 13.09 7.05
CA ILE A 92 17.23 13.11 7.38
C ILE A 92 16.99 13.97 8.61
N ILE A 93 16.06 14.91 8.50
CA ILE A 93 15.56 15.71 9.64
C ILE A 93 14.22 15.12 10.05
N PHE A 94 14.23 14.42 11.16
CA PHE A 94 13.05 13.79 11.74
C PHE A 94 12.21 14.77 12.55
N ASN A 95 10.96 14.40 12.85
CA ASN A 95 9.99 15.20 13.59
C ASN A 95 9.80 16.61 12.97
N SER A 96 9.91 16.67 11.65
CA SER A 96 9.90 17.92 10.88
C SER A 96 8.73 17.93 9.88
N PRO A 97 7.48 18.05 10.38
CA PRO A 97 6.30 18.11 9.52
C PRO A 97 6.32 19.38 8.68
N VAL A 98 6.25 19.22 7.36
CA VAL A 98 6.14 20.36 6.44
C VAL A 98 4.74 20.94 6.52
N ILE A 99 4.66 22.24 6.84
CA ILE A 99 3.40 22.98 6.99
C ILE A 99 3.08 23.75 5.71
N SER A 100 4.10 24.30 5.05
CA SER A 100 3.91 25.13 3.85
C SER A 100 5.06 24.92 2.88
N LEU A 101 4.71 24.98 1.61
CA LEU A 101 5.64 24.97 0.47
C LEU A 101 5.22 26.10 -0.47
N THR A 102 6.11 27.03 -0.74
CA THR A 102 5.90 28.13 -1.70
C THR A 102 7.07 28.23 -2.64
N LYS A 103 6.84 28.80 -3.83
CA LYS A 103 7.89 29.10 -4.80
C LYS A 103 7.84 30.59 -5.13
N GLN A 104 9.00 31.26 -5.03
CA GLN A 104 9.16 32.65 -5.48
C GLN A 104 10.37 32.70 -6.39
N ALA A 105 10.15 33.19 -7.63
CA ALA A 105 11.12 33.08 -8.71
C ALA A 105 11.59 31.60 -8.85
N ASP A 106 12.86 31.32 -8.71
CA ASP A 106 13.45 29.99 -8.85
C ASP A 106 13.75 29.31 -7.52
N VAL A 107 13.34 29.89 -6.39
CA VAL A 107 13.63 29.36 -5.05
C VAL A 107 12.36 28.85 -4.41
N PHE A 108 12.42 27.61 -3.91
CA PHE A 108 11.39 27.04 -3.05
C PHE A 108 11.67 27.37 -1.58
N THR A 109 10.63 27.74 -0.87
CA THR A 109 10.65 27.92 0.58
C THR A 109 9.76 26.85 1.23
N VAL A 110 10.35 26.02 2.10
CA VAL A 110 9.68 24.95 2.85
C VAL A 110 9.66 25.36 4.31
N ILE A 111 8.47 25.45 4.89
CA ILE A 111 8.27 25.81 6.31
C ILE A 111 7.83 24.55 7.06
N THR A 112 8.55 24.27 8.16
CA THR A 112 8.19 23.26 9.15
C THR A 112 7.76 23.93 10.45
N SER A 113 7.41 23.15 11.49
CA SER A 113 7.10 23.68 12.82
C SER A 113 8.28 24.48 13.43
N ASP A 114 9.51 24.09 13.11
CA ASP A 114 10.70 24.53 13.87
C ASP A 114 11.72 25.29 13.01
N ALA A 115 11.59 25.24 11.68
CA ALA A 115 12.58 25.82 10.76
C ALA A 115 12.00 26.23 9.41
N ILE A 116 12.77 27.08 8.71
CA ILE A 116 12.53 27.45 7.32
C ILE A 116 13.73 26.99 6.49
N TYR A 117 13.46 26.28 5.41
CA TYR A 117 14.45 25.79 4.46
C TYR A 117 14.22 26.40 3.09
N THR A 118 15.31 26.57 2.35
CA THR A 118 15.25 26.99 0.94
C THR A 118 15.96 25.97 0.08
N ALA A 119 15.46 25.75 -1.14
CA ALA A 119 16.05 24.86 -2.12
C ALA A 119 15.72 25.28 -3.56
N ASP A 120 16.57 24.84 -4.48
CA ASP A 120 16.34 25.01 -5.91
C ASP A 120 15.26 24.05 -6.43
N GLN A 121 15.13 22.87 -5.77
CA GLN A 121 14.17 21.84 -6.14
C GLN A 121 13.50 21.25 -4.88
N VAL A 122 12.24 20.83 -5.03
CA VAL A 122 11.51 20.10 -3.99
C VAL A 122 10.84 18.87 -4.57
N VAL A 123 11.02 17.74 -3.92
CA VAL A 123 10.37 16.47 -4.26
C VAL A 123 9.36 16.11 -3.20
N ILE A 124 8.09 15.96 -3.60
CA ILE A 124 7.02 15.53 -2.70
C ILE A 124 6.96 14.00 -2.75
N ALA A 125 7.43 13.34 -1.70
CA ALA A 125 7.48 11.88 -1.54
C ALA A 125 6.66 11.39 -0.35
N CYS A 126 5.56 12.08 -0.05
CA CYS A 126 4.72 11.82 1.13
C CYS A 126 3.91 10.51 1.04
N GLY A 127 3.84 9.86 -0.13
CA GLY A 127 2.93 8.75 -0.40
C GLY A 127 1.49 9.21 -0.63
N SER A 128 0.58 8.28 -0.87
CA SER A 128 -0.83 8.58 -1.22
C SER A 128 -1.85 8.05 -0.20
N TYR A 129 -1.41 7.52 0.93
CA TYR A 129 -2.28 6.90 1.93
C TYR A 129 -2.28 7.69 3.25
N HIS A 130 -2.55 9.01 3.18
CA HIS A 130 -2.56 9.86 4.39
C HIS A 130 -3.93 9.92 5.02
N GLU A 131 -4.97 10.07 4.19
CA GLU A 131 -6.34 10.26 4.63
C GLU A 131 -7.19 9.08 4.21
N PRO A 132 -7.90 8.43 5.14
CA PRO A 132 -8.82 7.35 4.84
C PRO A 132 -9.98 7.86 3.99
N ARG A 133 -10.23 7.21 2.86
CA ARG A 133 -11.44 7.46 2.07
C ARG A 133 -12.57 6.59 2.59
N ILE A 134 -13.46 7.18 3.38
CA ILE A 134 -14.61 6.50 3.97
C ILE A 134 -15.87 6.80 3.14
N PRO A 135 -16.63 5.79 2.71
CA PRO A 135 -17.90 6.00 2.00
C PRO A 135 -18.89 6.84 2.84
N ALA A 136 -19.61 7.76 2.21
CA ALA A 136 -20.56 8.64 2.91
C ALA A 136 -21.66 7.87 3.67
N CYS A 137 -22.06 6.70 3.18
CA CYS A 137 -23.03 5.83 3.86
C CYS A 137 -22.54 5.32 5.22
N ALA A 138 -21.26 5.31 5.49
CA ALA A 138 -20.70 4.90 6.78
C ALA A 138 -21.19 5.77 7.95
N GLN A 139 -21.49 7.04 7.69
CA GLN A 139 -22.03 7.96 8.70
C GLN A 139 -23.48 7.65 9.09
N LYS A 140 -24.21 6.85 8.30
CA LYS A 140 -25.58 6.45 8.57
C LYS A 140 -25.68 5.21 9.46
N LEU A 141 -24.56 4.52 9.68
CA LEU A 141 -24.52 3.32 10.51
C LEU A 141 -24.67 3.67 12.00
N PRO A 142 -25.36 2.82 12.78
CA PRO A 142 -25.52 3.03 14.21
C PRO A 142 -24.18 3.08 14.95
N ALA A 143 -24.10 3.87 16.01
CA ALA A 143 -22.85 4.05 16.78
C ALA A 143 -22.30 2.77 17.44
N HIS A 144 -23.10 1.72 17.61
CA HIS A 144 -22.65 0.44 18.13
C HIS A 144 -21.93 -0.43 17.08
N ILE A 145 -22.03 -0.09 15.80
CA ILE A 145 -21.29 -0.77 14.74
C ILE A 145 -19.87 -0.21 14.69
N ALA A 146 -18.91 -1.02 15.10
CA ALA A 146 -17.50 -0.65 15.02
C ALA A 146 -17.08 -0.51 13.55
N GLN A 147 -16.44 0.61 13.22
CA GLN A 147 -15.96 0.92 11.88
C GLN A 147 -14.44 1.11 11.91
N VAL A 148 -13.72 0.39 11.07
CA VAL A 148 -12.26 0.44 10.99
C VAL A 148 -11.85 0.57 9.51
N HIS A 149 -11.11 1.62 9.18
CA HIS A 149 -10.49 1.73 7.86
C HIS A 149 -9.26 0.81 7.77
N SER A 150 -8.97 0.25 6.60
CA SER A 150 -7.83 -0.67 6.38
C SER A 150 -6.49 -0.15 6.90
N GLN A 151 -6.27 1.15 6.89
CA GLN A 151 -5.07 1.80 7.43
C GLN A 151 -4.91 1.58 8.95
N PHE A 152 -6.02 1.44 9.67
CA PHE A 152 -6.05 1.30 11.13
C PHE A 152 -6.31 -0.14 11.59
N TYR A 153 -6.61 -1.04 10.68
CA TYR A 153 -6.73 -2.46 10.97
C TYR A 153 -5.35 -3.04 11.34
N LYS A 154 -5.30 -3.81 12.42
CA LYS A 154 -4.06 -4.44 12.90
C LYS A 154 -4.15 -5.97 12.90
N ASN A 155 -5.21 -6.50 13.46
CA ASN A 155 -5.42 -7.94 13.56
C ASN A 155 -6.89 -8.27 13.88
N PRO A 156 -7.32 -9.52 13.75
CA PRO A 156 -8.69 -9.94 14.05
C PRO A 156 -9.15 -9.67 15.48
N GLN A 157 -8.22 -9.63 16.43
CA GLN A 157 -8.49 -9.42 17.86
C GLN A 157 -8.82 -7.96 18.18
N GLN A 158 -8.43 -7.02 17.33
CA GLN A 158 -8.79 -5.60 17.46
C GLN A 158 -10.30 -5.38 17.35
N LEU A 159 -10.99 -6.23 16.59
CA LEU A 159 -12.40 -6.07 16.29
C LEU A 159 -13.28 -6.70 17.41
N PRO A 160 -14.41 -6.07 17.76
CA PRO A 160 -15.36 -6.67 18.70
C PRO A 160 -15.78 -8.08 18.28
N PRO A 161 -16.26 -8.93 19.21
CA PRO A 161 -16.89 -10.19 18.86
C PRO A 161 -18.07 -9.98 17.89
N GLY A 162 -18.27 -10.95 16.98
CA GLY A 162 -19.36 -10.92 16.00
C GLY A 162 -18.86 -11.10 14.57
N GLU A 163 -19.75 -10.86 13.64
CA GLU A 163 -19.50 -10.94 12.19
C GLU A 163 -18.82 -9.68 11.70
N VAL A 164 -18.04 -9.77 10.63
CA VAL A 164 -17.28 -8.65 10.08
C VAL A 164 -17.63 -8.46 8.61
N LEU A 165 -18.10 -7.27 8.25
CA LEU A 165 -18.24 -6.87 6.86
C LEU A 165 -16.95 -6.19 6.39
N VAL A 166 -16.32 -6.73 5.36
CA VAL A 166 -15.21 -6.09 4.63
C VAL A 166 -15.77 -5.46 3.35
N VAL A 167 -15.53 -4.17 3.15
CA VAL A 167 -16.05 -3.45 2.00
C VAL A 167 -14.94 -3.22 0.98
N GLY A 168 -15.06 -3.92 -0.17
CA GLY A 168 -14.15 -3.81 -1.31
C GLY A 168 -13.08 -4.91 -1.35
N THR A 169 -12.72 -5.31 -2.58
CA THR A 169 -11.70 -6.32 -2.90
C THR A 169 -10.50 -5.72 -3.64
N GLY A 170 -10.17 -4.47 -3.36
CA GLY A 170 -8.82 -3.99 -3.63
C GLY A 170 -7.81 -4.80 -2.81
N GLN A 171 -6.51 -4.65 -3.07
CA GLN A 171 -5.46 -5.45 -2.44
C GLN A 171 -5.60 -5.54 -0.90
N SER A 172 -5.84 -4.42 -0.22
CA SER A 172 -5.99 -4.42 1.24
C SER A 172 -7.25 -5.15 1.71
N GLY A 173 -8.39 -4.91 1.06
CA GLY A 173 -9.65 -5.55 1.46
C GLY A 173 -9.62 -7.06 1.28
N ALA A 174 -9.06 -7.55 0.17
CA ALA A 174 -8.91 -8.97 -0.09
C ALA A 174 -8.00 -9.66 0.95
N GLN A 175 -6.84 -9.07 1.27
CA GLN A 175 -5.92 -9.62 2.28
C GLN A 175 -6.47 -9.52 3.70
N ILE A 176 -7.21 -8.48 4.05
CA ILE A 176 -7.86 -8.35 5.37
C ILE A 176 -9.00 -9.38 5.50
N ALA A 177 -9.79 -9.59 4.44
CA ALA A 177 -10.81 -10.63 4.44
C ALA A 177 -10.19 -12.03 4.61
N GLU A 178 -9.06 -12.29 3.95
CA GLU A 178 -8.26 -13.49 4.14
C GLU A 178 -7.79 -13.65 5.59
N ASP A 179 -7.22 -12.60 6.17
CA ASP A 179 -6.71 -12.61 7.55
C ASP A 179 -7.81 -12.92 8.57
N LEU A 180 -8.95 -12.27 8.44
CA LEU A 180 -10.13 -12.52 9.28
C LEU A 180 -10.69 -13.93 9.11
N HIS A 181 -10.79 -14.42 7.87
CA HIS A 181 -11.29 -15.75 7.55
C HIS A 181 -10.40 -16.85 8.16
N LEU A 182 -9.09 -16.73 7.98
CA LEU A 182 -8.12 -17.68 8.54
C LEU A 182 -8.06 -17.66 10.08
N ALA A 183 -8.42 -16.52 10.67
CA ALA A 183 -8.58 -16.41 12.13
C ALA A 183 -9.93 -16.97 12.65
N GLY A 184 -10.76 -17.57 11.77
CA GLY A 184 -12.04 -18.16 12.11
C GLY A 184 -13.16 -17.15 12.35
N ARG A 185 -13.01 -15.87 11.91
CA ARG A 185 -14.08 -14.89 11.96
C ARG A 185 -15.11 -15.19 10.87
N ARG A 186 -16.39 -14.97 11.14
CA ARG A 186 -17.43 -14.98 10.10
C ARG A 186 -17.32 -13.69 9.30
N VAL A 187 -16.91 -13.83 8.03
CA VAL A 187 -16.63 -12.69 7.14
C VAL A 187 -17.74 -12.55 6.09
N HIS A 188 -18.22 -11.34 5.94
CA HIS A 188 -19.04 -10.86 4.84
C HIS A 188 -18.15 -9.96 3.97
N LEU A 189 -18.10 -10.19 2.67
CA LEU A 189 -17.22 -9.46 1.76
C LEU A 189 -18.01 -8.81 0.62
N CYS A 190 -17.97 -7.49 0.55
CA CYS A 190 -18.44 -6.77 -0.63
C CYS A 190 -17.39 -6.82 -1.73
N VAL A 191 -17.66 -7.55 -2.80
CA VAL A 191 -16.74 -7.72 -3.91
C VAL A 191 -16.75 -6.47 -4.78
N GLY A 192 -15.56 -5.91 -5.01
CA GLY A 192 -15.33 -4.76 -5.88
C GLY A 192 -14.88 -5.19 -7.28
N PRO A 193 -14.53 -4.23 -8.14
CA PRO A 193 -14.16 -4.49 -9.53
C PRO A 193 -12.75 -5.06 -9.74
N ALA A 194 -11.95 -5.20 -8.68
CA ALA A 194 -10.60 -5.72 -8.81
C ALA A 194 -10.61 -7.16 -9.33
N PRO A 195 -9.93 -7.46 -10.45
CA PRO A 195 -9.96 -8.78 -11.04
C PRO A 195 -9.15 -9.79 -10.21
N ARG A 196 -9.58 -11.05 -10.24
CA ARG A 196 -8.83 -12.16 -9.69
C ARG A 196 -7.79 -12.64 -10.71
N VAL A 197 -6.62 -13.01 -10.20
CA VAL A 197 -5.62 -13.78 -10.96
C VAL A 197 -5.15 -14.96 -10.11
N ASN A 198 -4.84 -16.09 -10.75
CA ASN A 198 -4.17 -17.17 -10.06
C ASN A 198 -2.74 -16.76 -9.74
N ARG A 199 -2.32 -16.97 -8.48
CA ARG A 199 -0.96 -16.62 -8.07
C ARG A 199 0.09 -17.38 -8.88
N ARG A 200 -0.17 -18.67 -9.12
CA ARG A 200 0.75 -19.52 -9.88
C ARG A 200 0.09 -20.09 -11.12
N TYR A 201 0.82 -20.08 -12.23
CA TYR A 201 0.44 -20.74 -13.47
C TYR A 201 1.62 -21.56 -13.96
N ARG A 202 1.40 -22.86 -14.19
CA ARG A 202 2.44 -23.84 -14.59
C ARG A 202 3.67 -23.80 -13.67
N GLY A 203 3.45 -23.73 -12.36
CA GLY A 203 4.50 -23.73 -11.34
C GLY A 203 5.25 -22.41 -11.17
N LYS A 204 5.00 -21.40 -12.00
CA LYS A 204 5.65 -20.09 -11.95
C LYS A 204 4.69 -19.03 -11.43
N ASP A 205 5.21 -18.08 -10.65
CA ASP A 205 4.45 -16.94 -10.13
C ASP A 205 3.95 -16.02 -11.25
N VAL A 206 2.79 -15.42 -11.07
CA VAL A 206 2.19 -14.48 -12.03
C VAL A 206 3.10 -13.28 -12.32
N VAL A 207 3.81 -12.78 -11.29
CA VAL A 207 4.74 -11.65 -11.44
C VAL A 207 5.92 -12.01 -12.36
N ASN A 208 6.43 -13.25 -12.28
CA ASN A 208 7.47 -13.72 -13.18
C ASN A 208 6.97 -13.80 -14.64
N TRP A 209 5.72 -14.24 -14.86
CA TRP A 209 5.11 -14.22 -16.19
C TRP A 209 4.96 -12.80 -16.73
N LEU A 210 4.51 -11.86 -15.89
CA LEU A 210 4.36 -10.45 -16.28
C LEU A 210 5.71 -9.82 -16.65
N GLU A 211 6.78 -10.13 -15.91
CA GLU A 211 8.14 -9.67 -16.22
C GLU A 211 8.62 -10.22 -17.56
N GLU A 212 8.51 -11.55 -17.78
CA GLU A 212 8.93 -12.20 -19.02
C GLU A 212 8.14 -11.73 -20.25
N MET A 213 6.89 -11.32 -20.07
CA MET A 213 6.06 -10.73 -21.13
C MET A 213 6.37 -9.25 -21.39
N GLY A 214 7.27 -8.64 -20.65
CA GLY A 214 7.58 -7.20 -20.76
C GLY A 214 6.49 -6.27 -20.21
N TYR A 215 5.58 -6.78 -19.38
CA TYR A 215 4.46 -5.99 -18.87
C TYR A 215 4.92 -4.75 -18.09
N TYR A 216 5.98 -4.90 -17.28
CA TYR A 216 6.50 -3.80 -16.46
C TYR A 216 7.31 -2.76 -17.25
N GLN A 217 7.64 -3.04 -18.52
CA GLN A 217 8.27 -2.10 -19.45
C GLN A 217 7.24 -1.35 -20.32
N THR A 218 5.96 -1.69 -20.20
CA THR A 218 4.88 -1.03 -20.93
C THR A 218 4.74 0.44 -20.48
N THR A 219 4.87 1.36 -21.42
CA THR A 219 4.65 2.78 -21.17
C THR A 219 3.18 3.15 -21.38
N LEU A 220 2.79 4.36 -20.94
CA LEU A 220 1.41 4.83 -21.16
C LEU A 220 1.06 4.91 -22.66
N GLU A 221 2.04 5.24 -23.51
CA GLU A 221 1.87 5.32 -24.95
C GLU A 221 1.66 3.95 -25.61
N THR A 222 2.28 2.92 -25.05
CA THR A 222 2.19 1.52 -25.58
C THR A 222 1.15 0.66 -24.88
N HIS A 223 0.55 1.16 -23.80
CA HIS A 223 -0.47 0.41 -23.06
C HIS A 223 -1.74 0.24 -23.91
N PRO A 224 -2.35 -0.97 -23.99
CA PRO A 224 -3.56 -1.23 -24.79
C PRO A 224 -4.72 -0.28 -24.47
N ASP A 225 -4.89 0.08 -23.18
CA ASP A 225 -5.94 1.00 -22.73
C ASP A 225 -5.50 2.47 -22.80
N GLY A 226 -4.26 2.77 -23.19
CA GLY A 226 -3.71 4.11 -23.25
C GLY A 226 -3.89 4.86 -21.93
N LYS A 227 -4.36 6.10 -21.98
CA LYS A 227 -4.60 6.93 -20.79
C LYS A 227 -5.64 6.36 -19.82
N ASN A 228 -6.51 5.45 -20.26
CA ASN A 228 -7.51 4.82 -19.39
C ASN A 228 -6.88 3.80 -18.42
N ALA A 229 -5.66 3.34 -18.68
CA ALA A 229 -4.92 2.44 -17.81
C ALA A 229 -4.80 2.97 -16.36
N VAL A 230 -4.76 4.29 -16.18
CA VAL A 230 -4.71 4.93 -14.84
C VAL A 230 -5.96 4.67 -13.99
N HIS A 231 -7.06 4.24 -14.61
CA HIS A 231 -8.31 3.91 -13.93
C HIS A 231 -8.49 2.41 -13.70
N SER A 232 -7.60 1.58 -14.22
CA SER A 232 -7.66 0.15 -14.00
C SER A 232 -7.32 -0.22 -12.56
N THR A 233 -7.99 -1.25 -12.04
CA THR A 233 -7.72 -1.77 -10.70
C THR A 233 -6.78 -2.97 -10.82
N ASN A 234 -5.68 -2.95 -10.07
CA ASN A 234 -4.76 -4.08 -10.01
C ASN A 234 -5.45 -5.35 -9.49
N HIS A 235 -4.99 -6.50 -9.96
CA HIS A 235 -5.40 -7.80 -9.44
C HIS A 235 -5.12 -7.88 -7.94
N TYR A 236 -6.01 -8.56 -7.21
CA TYR A 236 -5.72 -8.90 -5.83
C TYR A 236 -5.05 -10.28 -5.75
N VAL A 237 -3.99 -10.34 -4.99
CA VAL A 237 -3.19 -11.54 -4.71
C VAL A 237 -2.70 -11.50 -3.26
N THR A 238 -2.14 -12.59 -2.77
CA THR A 238 -1.49 -12.64 -1.47
C THR A 238 -0.06 -13.17 -1.59
N GLY A 239 0.84 -12.69 -0.74
CA GLY A 239 2.17 -13.29 -0.54
C GLY A 239 2.20 -14.26 0.66
N ARG A 240 1.08 -14.34 1.40
CA ARG A 240 0.98 -15.21 2.58
C ARG A 240 1.22 -16.66 2.22
N ASP A 241 1.85 -17.41 3.12
CA ASP A 241 2.17 -18.84 2.97
C ASP A 241 2.93 -19.13 1.65
N GLY A 242 3.88 -18.29 1.28
CA GLY A 242 4.68 -18.44 0.06
C GLY A 242 3.94 -18.09 -1.23
N GLY A 243 2.88 -17.30 -1.14
CA GLY A 243 2.12 -16.86 -2.32
C GLY A 243 1.08 -17.87 -2.76
N ARG A 244 0.13 -18.21 -1.91
CA ARG A 244 -1.01 -19.05 -2.25
C ARG A 244 -2.06 -18.30 -3.09
N ASP A 245 -2.97 -19.04 -3.70
CA ASP A 245 -4.12 -18.46 -4.39
C ASP A 245 -5.11 -17.85 -3.38
N LEU A 246 -5.49 -16.60 -3.62
CA LEU A 246 -6.59 -15.95 -2.93
C LEU A 246 -7.88 -16.20 -3.72
N ASN A 247 -8.59 -17.28 -3.39
CA ASN A 247 -9.75 -17.72 -4.12
C ASN A 247 -11.05 -17.51 -3.32
N LEU A 248 -11.80 -16.47 -3.68
CA LEU A 248 -13.04 -16.12 -2.98
C LEU A 248 -14.13 -17.21 -3.10
N ARG A 249 -14.12 -18.03 -4.15
CA ARG A 249 -15.07 -19.15 -4.29
C ARG A 249 -14.79 -20.21 -3.23
N ILE A 250 -13.52 -20.57 -3.02
CA ILE A 250 -13.13 -21.50 -1.95
C ILE A 250 -13.48 -20.92 -0.58
N PHE A 251 -13.24 -19.63 -0.36
CA PHE A 251 -13.63 -18.99 0.89
C PHE A 251 -15.16 -19.00 1.10
N ALA A 252 -15.95 -18.83 0.01
CA ALA A 252 -17.40 -18.94 0.08
C ALA A 252 -17.86 -20.37 0.45
N GLU A 253 -17.24 -21.40 -0.14
CA GLU A 253 -17.47 -22.80 0.24
C GLU A 253 -17.13 -23.08 1.72
N GLN A 254 -16.17 -22.35 2.25
CA GLN A 254 -15.75 -22.39 3.67
C GLN A 254 -16.60 -21.51 4.59
N GLY A 255 -17.61 -20.82 4.05
CA GLY A 255 -18.58 -20.05 4.83
C GLY A 255 -18.46 -18.53 4.77
N MET A 256 -17.51 -17.97 4.01
CA MET A 256 -17.47 -16.53 3.74
C MET A 256 -18.69 -16.13 2.88
N GLN A 257 -19.39 -15.08 3.29
CA GLN A 257 -20.53 -14.59 2.53
C GLN A 257 -20.08 -13.50 1.55
N LEU A 258 -20.38 -13.68 0.25
CA LEU A 258 -20.03 -12.73 -0.79
C LEU A 258 -21.23 -11.91 -1.23
N TYR A 259 -21.04 -10.62 -1.41
CA TYR A 259 -22.05 -9.66 -1.88
C TYR A 259 -21.46 -8.83 -3.02
N GLY A 260 -22.34 -8.26 -3.86
CA GLY A 260 -21.94 -7.23 -4.79
C GLY A 260 -21.40 -5.97 -4.08
N ALA A 261 -20.96 -4.98 -4.84
CA ALA A 261 -20.41 -3.76 -4.27
C ALA A 261 -21.43 -3.04 -3.37
N LEU A 262 -21.00 -2.56 -2.21
CA LEU A 262 -21.85 -1.79 -1.30
C LEU A 262 -22.34 -0.53 -2.01
N ARG A 263 -23.66 -0.36 -2.06
CA ARG A 263 -24.33 0.78 -2.68
C ARG A 263 -24.68 1.87 -1.67
N ASP A 264 -25.29 1.47 -0.55
CA ASP A 264 -25.73 2.37 0.52
C ASP A 264 -25.93 1.61 1.83
N ALA A 265 -26.10 2.33 2.92
CA ALA A 265 -26.38 1.81 4.25
C ALA A 265 -27.29 2.79 5.01
N ASP A 266 -28.08 2.25 5.95
CA ASP A 266 -28.77 3.05 6.98
C ASP A 266 -28.65 2.35 8.36
N ALA A 267 -29.47 2.76 9.29
CA ALA A 267 -29.44 2.22 10.66
C ALA A 267 -29.87 0.74 10.76
N GLN A 268 -30.53 0.19 9.74
CA GLN A 268 -31.12 -1.15 9.78
C GLN A 268 -30.76 -2.01 8.58
N ASN A 269 -30.34 -1.41 7.46
CA ASN A 269 -30.17 -2.10 6.19
C ASN A 269 -28.85 -1.75 5.51
N LEU A 270 -28.33 -2.72 4.75
CA LEU A 270 -27.24 -2.56 3.80
C LEU A 270 -27.78 -2.90 2.41
N TRP A 271 -27.46 -2.08 1.41
CA TRP A 271 -27.84 -2.31 0.03
C TRP A 271 -26.62 -2.59 -0.81
N PHE A 272 -26.66 -3.68 -1.54
CA PHE A 272 -25.60 -4.10 -2.44
C PHE A 272 -26.04 -3.96 -3.90
N LYS A 273 -25.09 -3.81 -4.80
CA LYS A 273 -25.36 -3.91 -6.24
C LYS A 273 -25.56 -5.36 -6.63
N ASP A 274 -26.30 -5.58 -7.70
CA ASP A 274 -26.43 -6.90 -8.34
C ASP A 274 -25.35 -7.06 -9.40
N ASP A 275 -24.10 -7.00 -8.96
CA ASP A 275 -22.90 -7.06 -9.81
C ASP A 275 -21.93 -8.18 -9.40
N LEU A 276 -22.36 -9.09 -8.53
CA LEU A 276 -21.60 -10.27 -8.17
C LEU A 276 -21.69 -11.29 -9.30
N GLN A 277 -20.61 -11.41 -10.09
CA GLN A 277 -20.52 -12.44 -11.13
C GLN A 277 -20.28 -13.81 -10.50
N GLN A 278 -21.11 -14.78 -10.88
CA GLN A 278 -21.03 -16.16 -10.39
C GLN A 278 -19.82 -16.93 -10.93
#